data_b1789f991711178e8492fdb87dc6aa60
#
_entry.id   b1789f991711178e8492fdb87dc6aa60
#
_cell.length_a   1.000
_cell.length_b   1.000
_cell.length_c   1.000
_cell.angle_alpha   90.00
_cell.angle_beta   90.00
_cell.angle_gamma   90.00
#
_symmetry.space_group_name_H-M   'P 1'
#
loop_
_entity.id
_entity.type
_entity.pdbx_description
1 polymer ?
#
loop_
_entity_poly.entity_id
_entity_poly.type
_entity_poly.pdbx_seq_one_letter_code
_entity_poly.pdbx_strand_id
1 'polypeptide(L)'
;MMLLIIALLFFTAALLGLIAIYLGYAAVKSSPTYELKKRLRNLALETRGGIPADLKIEIIEEMSYFDKLLYNFKPVRKLHESIDNAGLKIDVIIFVLIVLVFAAAGFVIGVALQRGIIPAVILLLIFGSIPFIFLRIQKTKRINRFTEQFASALDMLSRSLKAGHSLAAAVQLVGNEMSEPVAGLFKSVYEEQAYGLSLKDALAHMIERMDTVDLRFFVTAVSIYREIGGNLSEILERLAHTIRERIKIRRQVRVYTAQARFSGYVLGALPICTAILFYFMAPDYMDELFEVKLGRFLVAGAVILQIIGFLIIRKIINIRI
;
A
#
# COMPACT_ATOMS: atom_id res chain seq x y z
N MET A 1 5.25 -33.74 -21.84
CA MET A 1 5.74 -34.36 -20.59
C MET A 1 7.13 -33.86 -20.20
N MET A 2 8.13 -33.93 -21.09
CA MET A 2 9.51 -33.48 -20.81
C MET A 2 9.62 -31.98 -20.43
N LEU A 3 8.95 -31.07 -21.13
CA LEU A 3 8.90 -29.64 -20.82
C LEU A 3 8.27 -29.33 -19.45
N LEU A 4 7.27 -30.10 -19.04
CA LEU A 4 6.62 -29.95 -17.75
C LEU A 4 7.55 -30.37 -16.59
N ILE A 5 8.33 -31.42 -16.80
CA ILE A 5 9.33 -31.89 -15.83
C ILE A 5 10.48 -30.86 -15.71
N ILE A 6 10.93 -30.30 -16.84
CA ILE A 6 11.98 -29.25 -16.85
C ILE A 6 11.46 -27.98 -16.14
N ALA A 7 10.24 -27.55 -16.42
CA ALA A 7 9.63 -26.41 -15.77
C ALA A 7 9.45 -26.61 -14.25
N LEU A 8 9.04 -27.81 -13.84
CA LEU A 8 8.90 -28.19 -12.42
C LEU A 8 10.27 -28.22 -11.72
N LEU A 9 11.31 -28.80 -12.38
CA LEU A 9 12.67 -28.81 -11.85
C LEU A 9 13.24 -27.40 -11.73
N PHE A 10 13.00 -26.53 -12.71
CA PHE A 10 13.43 -25.14 -12.64
C PHE A 10 12.71 -24.38 -11.53
N PHE A 11 11.41 -24.62 -11.34
CA PHE A 11 10.64 -24.03 -10.25
C PHE A 11 11.12 -24.49 -8.89
N THR A 12 11.34 -25.81 -8.70
CA THR A 12 11.86 -26.34 -7.43
C THR A 12 13.28 -25.84 -7.15
N ALA A 13 14.14 -25.75 -8.15
CA ALA A 13 15.48 -25.18 -8.01
C ALA A 13 15.45 -23.69 -7.65
N ALA A 14 14.59 -22.92 -8.31
CA ALA A 14 14.37 -21.51 -7.99
C ALA A 14 13.81 -21.32 -6.58
N LEU A 15 12.84 -22.15 -6.18
CA LEU A 15 12.24 -22.12 -4.83
C LEU A 15 13.29 -22.48 -3.76
N LEU A 16 14.09 -23.52 -3.99
CA LEU A 16 15.17 -23.91 -3.07
C LEU A 16 16.25 -22.82 -2.98
N GLY A 17 16.62 -22.21 -4.11
CA GLY A 17 17.54 -21.07 -4.15
C GLY A 17 17.02 -19.88 -3.34
N LEU A 18 15.73 -19.55 -3.47
CA LEU A 18 15.07 -18.50 -2.72
C LEU A 18 15.00 -18.80 -1.22
N ILE A 19 14.69 -20.05 -0.84
CA ILE A 19 14.70 -20.51 0.55
C ILE A 19 16.11 -20.43 1.13
N ALA A 20 17.14 -20.83 0.40
CA ALA A 20 18.54 -20.76 0.83
C ALA A 20 18.98 -19.29 1.05
N ILE A 21 18.63 -18.39 0.13
CA ILE A 21 18.88 -16.93 0.29
C ILE A 21 18.13 -16.38 1.50
N TYR A 22 16.87 -16.77 1.71
CA TYR A 22 16.09 -16.37 2.87
C TYR A 22 16.69 -16.86 4.18
N LEU A 23 17.07 -18.14 4.25
CA LEU A 23 17.71 -18.73 5.43
C LEU A 23 19.06 -18.08 5.72
N GLY A 24 19.87 -17.82 4.68
CA GLY A 24 21.13 -17.08 4.80
C GLY A 24 20.91 -15.67 5.35
N TYR A 25 19.95 -14.95 4.82
CA TYR A 25 19.59 -13.62 5.30
C TYR A 25 19.03 -13.63 6.74
N ALA A 26 18.15 -14.58 7.06
CA ALA A 26 17.60 -14.76 8.41
C ALA A 26 18.71 -15.11 9.43
N ALA A 27 19.68 -15.93 9.06
CA ALA A 27 20.82 -16.27 9.90
C ALA A 27 21.72 -15.07 10.18
N VAL A 28 21.95 -14.19 9.19
CA VAL A 28 22.71 -12.94 9.36
C VAL A 28 21.93 -11.97 10.25
N LYS A 29 20.61 -11.86 10.10
CA LYS A 29 19.76 -10.95 10.88
C LYS A 29 19.56 -11.40 12.32
N SER A 30 19.61 -12.70 12.61
CA SER A 30 19.51 -13.27 13.96
C SER A 30 20.84 -13.29 14.70
N SER A 31 21.94 -12.84 14.09
CA SER A 31 23.22 -12.77 14.78
C SER A 31 23.21 -11.72 15.91
N PRO A 32 23.74 -12.05 17.09
CA PRO A 32 23.78 -11.12 18.24
C PRO A 32 24.49 -9.80 17.93
N THR A 33 25.41 -9.79 16.97
CA THR A 33 26.05 -8.59 16.44
C THR A 33 25.08 -7.66 15.72
N TYR A 34 24.06 -8.15 15.02
CA TYR A 34 23.07 -7.31 14.37
C TYR A 34 22.15 -6.62 15.38
N GLU A 35 21.72 -7.33 16.44
CA GLU A 35 20.91 -6.73 17.52
C GLU A 35 21.70 -5.70 18.31
N LEU A 36 22.99 -5.97 18.60
CA LEU A 36 23.87 -5.05 19.28
C LEU A 36 24.09 -3.78 18.43
N LYS A 37 24.33 -3.91 17.12
CA LYS A 37 24.44 -2.79 16.18
C LYS A 37 23.15 -1.99 16.08
N LYS A 38 21.99 -2.64 16.08
CA LYS A 38 20.69 -1.98 16.10
C LYS A 38 20.48 -1.17 17.39
N ARG A 39 20.87 -1.70 18.53
CA ARG A 39 20.85 -0.99 19.82
C ARG A 39 21.83 0.18 19.86
N LEU A 40 23.07 -0.01 19.39
CA LEU A 40 24.07 1.04 19.28
C LEU A 40 23.64 2.16 18.31
N ARG A 41 23.00 1.79 17.19
CA ARG A 41 22.42 2.76 16.25
C ARG A 41 21.30 3.58 16.88
N ASN A 42 20.43 2.93 17.66
CA ASN A 42 19.37 3.64 18.38
C ASN A 42 19.97 4.56 19.46
N LEU A 43 20.99 4.11 20.19
CA LEU A 43 21.70 4.93 21.17
C LEU A 43 22.48 6.10 20.53
N ALA A 44 23.07 5.89 19.35
CA ALA A 44 23.73 6.96 18.60
C ALA A 44 22.74 8.00 18.03
N LEU A 45 21.50 7.60 17.77
CA LEU A 45 20.40 8.50 17.44
C LEU A 45 19.86 9.26 18.66
N GLU A 46 20.08 8.69 19.86
CA GLU A 46 19.68 9.26 21.16
C GLU A 46 20.66 10.33 21.67
N THR A 47 21.91 10.36 21.19
CA THR A 47 22.93 11.32 21.66
C THR A 47 22.73 12.66 20.95
N ARG A 48 22.57 13.73 21.74
CA ARG A 48 22.42 15.14 21.33
C ARG A 48 23.47 15.57 20.31
N GLY A 49 23.04 15.75 19.07
CA GLY A 49 23.89 16.23 17.99
C GLY A 49 23.88 15.19 16.88
N GLY A 50 23.38 15.58 15.70
CA GLY A 50 23.23 14.68 14.55
C GLY A 50 24.45 13.78 14.39
N ILE A 51 24.21 12.56 13.91
CA ILE A 51 25.26 11.57 13.69
C ILE A 51 26.46 12.26 13.06
N PRO A 52 27.64 12.25 13.69
CA PRO A 52 28.86 12.78 13.07
C PRO A 52 29.01 12.20 11.67
N ALA A 53 29.43 13.02 10.72
CA ALA A 53 29.55 12.59 9.31
C ALA A 53 30.39 11.31 9.19
N ASP A 54 31.39 11.17 10.06
CA ASP A 54 32.29 10.01 10.14
C ASP A 54 31.55 8.72 10.55
N LEU A 55 30.64 8.77 11.54
CA LEU A 55 29.81 7.63 11.96
C LEU A 55 28.79 7.25 10.89
N LYS A 56 28.29 8.24 10.13
CA LYS A 56 27.39 7.98 9.01
C LYS A 56 28.11 7.28 7.86
N ILE A 57 29.37 7.63 7.63
CA ILE A 57 30.25 6.99 6.64
C ILE A 57 30.58 5.56 7.08
N GLU A 58 30.93 5.36 8.35
CA GLU A 58 31.30 4.05 8.91
C GLU A 58 30.11 3.07 8.92
N ILE A 59 28.88 3.55 9.22
CA ILE A 59 27.65 2.76 9.14
C ILE A 59 27.32 2.39 7.67
N ILE A 60 27.61 3.30 6.72
CA ILE A 60 27.40 3.04 5.29
C ILE A 60 28.51 2.13 4.73
N GLU A 61 29.73 2.20 5.23
CA GLU A 61 30.83 1.32 4.80
C GLU A 61 30.65 -0.13 5.24
N GLU A 62 30.03 -0.38 6.37
CA GLU A 62 29.76 -1.72 6.90
C GLU A 62 28.44 -2.37 6.40
N MET A 63 27.63 -1.65 5.64
CA MET A 63 26.47 -2.27 4.98
C MET A 63 26.95 -3.30 3.95
N SER A 64 26.33 -4.48 3.95
CA SER A 64 26.61 -5.52 2.95
C SER A 64 26.56 -4.91 1.54
N TYR A 65 27.47 -5.35 0.66
CA TYR A 65 27.53 -4.87 -0.74
C TYR A 65 26.16 -4.89 -1.44
N PHE A 66 25.32 -5.86 -1.09
CA PHE A 66 23.92 -5.96 -1.55
C PHE A 66 23.03 -4.84 -1.01
N ASP A 67 23.17 -4.44 0.23
CA ASP A 67 22.38 -3.35 0.82
C ASP A 67 22.76 -1.99 0.22
N LYS A 68 24.06 -1.76 -0.07
CA LYS A 68 24.52 -0.55 -0.76
C LYS A 68 23.98 -0.41 -2.19
N LEU A 69 23.99 -1.52 -2.94
CA LEU A 69 23.47 -1.57 -4.29
C LEU A 69 21.95 -1.37 -4.33
N LEU A 70 21.23 -1.97 -3.38
CA LEU A 70 19.79 -1.85 -3.25
C LEU A 70 19.36 -0.45 -2.78
N TYR A 71 20.09 0.18 -1.86
CA TYR A 71 19.73 1.50 -1.32
C TYR A 71 19.93 2.65 -2.32
N ASN A 72 20.86 2.50 -3.27
CA ASN A 72 21.11 3.51 -4.31
C ASN A 72 20.10 3.49 -5.47
N PHE A 73 19.28 2.44 -5.58
CA PHE A 73 18.28 2.33 -6.61
C PHE A 73 16.99 3.05 -6.19
N LYS A 74 16.63 4.15 -6.87
CA LYS A 74 15.40 4.93 -6.64
C LYS A 74 14.12 4.07 -6.51
N PRO A 75 13.89 2.98 -7.32
CA PRO A 75 12.71 2.14 -7.18
C PRO A 75 12.68 1.34 -5.88
N VAL A 76 13.84 0.92 -5.34
CA VAL A 76 13.93 0.15 -4.09
C VAL A 76 13.57 1.02 -2.89
N ARG A 77 14.03 2.29 -2.88
CA ARG A 77 13.66 3.26 -1.85
C ARG A 77 12.15 3.53 -1.84
N LYS A 78 11.54 3.72 -3.01
CA LYS A 78 10.08 3.86 -3.13
C LYS A 78 9.31 2.62 -2.68
N LEU A 79 9.88 1.43 -2.88
CA LEU A 79 9.30 0.19 -2.43
C LEU A 79 9.38 0.08 -0.90
N HIS A 80 10.52 0.43 -0.30
CA HIS A 80 10.69 0.48 1.15
C HIS A 80 9.68 1.44 1.80
N GLU A 81 9.59 2.67 1.31
CA GLU A 81 8.59 3.67 1.74
C GLU A 81 7.15 3.14 1.58
N SER A 82 6.89 2.36 0.53
CA SER A 82 5.55 1.79 0.30
C SER A 82 5.22 0.65 1.25
N ILE A 83 6.20 -0.17 1.64
CA ILE A 83 6.06 -1.26 2.63
C ILE A 83 5.84 -0.66 4.02
N ASP A 84 6.63 0.34 4.40
CA ASP A 84 6.49 1.05 5.68
C ASP A 84 5.15 1.77 5.77
N ASN A 85 4.75 2.45 4.71
CA ASN A 85 3.44 3.11 4.61
C ASN A 85 2.27 2.12 4.62
N ALA A 86 2.48 0.86 4.21
CA ALA A 86 1.49 -0.21 4.37
C ALA A 86 1.45 -0.78 5.79
N GLY A 87 2.43 -0.47 6.63
CA GLY A 87 2.56 -0.99 8.00
C GLY A 87 2.96 -2.46 8.06
N LEU A 88 3.53 -2.97 6.99
CA LEU A 88 4.03 -4.33 6.94
C LEU A 88 5.44 -4.36 7.53
N LYS A 89 5.66 -5.22 8.53
CA LYS A 89 6.98 -5.47 9.12
C LYS A 89 7.80 -6.45 8.27
N ILE A 90 7.81 -6.25 6.95
CA ILE A 90 8.47 -7.12 5.98
C ILE A 90 9.63 -6.34 5.37
N ASP A 91 10.81 -6.93 5.33
CA ASP A 91 11.96 -6.32 4.65
C ASP A 91 11.75 -6.33 3.13
N VAL A 92 12.32 -5.33 2.45
CA VAL A 92 12.25 -5.21 0.98
C VAL A 92 12.74 -6.48 0.28
N ILE A 93 13.79 -7.12 0.82
CA ILE A 93 14.37 -8.36 0.27
C ILE A 93 13.32 -9.47 0.28
N ILE A 94 12.61 -9.66 1.41
CA ILE A 94 11.56 -10.67 1.54
C ILE A 94 10.42 -10.38 0.55
N PHE A 95 10.05 -9.11 0.40
CA PHE A 95 9.02 -8.72 -0.56
C PHE A 95 9.43 -9.04 -2.01
N VAL A 96 10.66 -8.72 -2.40
CA VAL A 96 11.20 -9.06 -3.73
C VAL A 96 11.23 -10.57 -3.95
N LEU A 97 11.61 -11.35 -2.91
CA LEU A 97 11.56 -12.80 -2.97
C LEU A 97 10.14 -13.33 -3.22
N ILE A 98 9.14 -12.77 -2.53
CA ILE A 98 7.73 -13.10 -2.74
C ILE A 98 7.32 -12.81 -4.20
N VAL A 99 7.70 -11.66 -4.74
CA VAL A 99 7.43 -11.30 -6.14
C VAL A 99 8.06 -12.32 -7.10
N LEU A 100 9.30 -12.72 -6.86
CA LEU A 100 9.99 -13.71 -7.69
C LEU A 100 9.32 -15.09 -7.64
N VAL A 101 8.88 -15.54 -6.45
CA VAL A 101 8.14 -16.81 -6.29
C VAL A 101 6.83 -16.78 -7.07
N PHE A 102 6.06 -15.70 -6.94
CA PHE A 102 4.81 -15.56 -7.68
C PHE A 102 5.04 -15.51 -9.20
N ALA A 103 6.03 -14.75 -9.65
CA ALA A 103 6.38 -14.66 -11.07
C ALA A 103 6.84 -16.02 -11.63
N ALA A 104 7.68 -16.77 -10.90
CA ALA A 104 8.10 -18.11 -11.28
C ALA A 104 6.93 -19.09 -11.35
N ALA A 105 6.01 -19.03 -10.37
CA ALA A 105 4.80 -19.86 -10.41
C ALA A 105 3.93 -19.56 -11.64
N GLY A 106 3.74 -18.28 -11.98
CA GLY A 106 3.02 -17.87 -13.19
C GLY A 106 3.69 -18.39 -14.47
N PHE A 107 5.02 -18.32 -14.54
CA PHE A 107 5.78 -18.82 -15.68
C PHE A 107 5.62 -20.34 -15.86
N VAL A 108 5.75 -21.10 -14.77
CA VAL A 108 5.57 -22.57 -14.79
C VAL A 108 4.17 -22.96 -15.25
N ILE A 109 3.14 -22.31 -14.72
CA ILE A 109 1.75 -22.54 -15.15
C ILE A 109 1.60 -22.22 -16.65
N GLY A 110 2.20 -21.12 -17.12
CA GLY A 110 2.15 -20.73 -18.53
C GLY A 110 2.81 -21.73 -19.46
N VAL A 111 3.96 -22.28 -19.08
CA VAL A 111 4.65 -23.35 -19.83
C VAL A 111 3.84 -24.65 -19.80
N ALA A 112 3.22 -24.97 -18.65
CA ALA A 112 2.41 -26.18 -18.50
C ALA A 112 1.16 -26.21 -19.42
N LEU A 113 0.63 -25.03 -19.78
CA LEU A 113 -0.50 -24.91 -20.72
C LEU A 113 -0.11 -25.25 -22.18
N GLN A 114 1.16 -25.49 -22.47
CA GLN A 114 1.72 -25.91 -23.79
C GLN A 114 1.27 -25.05 -25.00
N ARG A 115 0.86 -23.80 -24.78
CA ARG A 115 0.39 -22.85 -25.81
C ARG A 115 1.47 -21.88 -26.31
N GLY A 116 2.76 -22.22 -26.10
CA GLY A 116 3.89 -21.38 -26.52
C GLY A 116 4.41 -20.44 -25.41
N ILE A 117 5.41 -19.63 -25.76
CA ILE A 117 6.12 -18.75 -24.81
C ILE A 117 5.31 -17.50 -24.42
N ILE A 118 4.42 -17.04 -25.31
CA ILE A 118 3.62 -15.80 -25.08
C ILE A 118 2.70 -15.92 -23.87
N PRO A 119 1.87 -16.98 -23.70
CA PRO A 119 1.04 -17.14 -22.51
C PRO A 119 1.88 -17.29 -21.23
N ALA A 120 3.06 -17.92 -21.31
CA ALA A 120 3.95 -18.03 -20.15
C ALA A 120 4.45 -16.66 -19.65
N VAL A 121 4.85 -15.76 -20.58
CA VAL A 121 5.26 -14.39 -20.23
C VAL A 121 4.07 -13.57 -19.69
N ILE A 122 2.90 -13.72 -20.27
CA ILE A 122 1.69 -13.04 -19.79
C ILE A 122 1.36 -13.46 -18.36
N LEU A 123 1.37 -14.76 -18.06
CA LEU A 123 1.10 -15.28 -16.72
C LEU A 123 2.18 -14.88 -15.71
N LEU A 124 3.46 -14.85 -16.10
CA LEU A 124 4.53 -14.33 -15.27
C LEU A 124 4.25 -12.88 -14.83
N LEU A 125 3.86 -12.00 -15.76
CA LEU A 125 3.55 -10.61 -15.47
C LEU A 125 2.30 -10.47 -14.59
N ILE A 126 1.26 -11.25 -14.85
CA ILE A 126 0.02 -11.24 -14.06
C ILE A 126 0.32 -11.67 -12.62
N PHE A 127 0.96 -12.81 -12.43
CA PHE A 127 1.28 -13.32 -11.09
C PHE A 127 2.30 -12.45 -10.37
N GLY A 128 3.32 -11.94 -11.06
CA GLY A 128 4.30 -11.00 -10.50
C GLY A 128 3.70 -9.68 -10.05
N SER A 129 2.55 -9.25 -10.61
CA SER A 129 1.84 -8.04 -10.19
C SER A 129 0.99 -8.23 -8.93
N ILE A 130 0.63 -9.47 -8.54
CA ILE A 130 -0.22 -9.76 -7.38
C ILE A 130 0.33 -9.17 -6.06
N PRO A 131 1.61 -9.36 -5.69
CA PRO A 131 2.14 -8.79 -4.45
C PRO A 131 2.10 -7.26 -4.43
N PHE A 132 2.32 -6.60 -5.58
CA PHE A 132 2.22 -5.13 -5.67
C PHE A 132 0.78 -4.64 -5.49
N ILE A 133 -0.20 -5.35 -6.05
CA ILE A 133 -1.62 -5.05 -5.86
C ILE A 133 -1.99 -5.20 -4.38
N PHE A 134 -1.54 -6.29 -3.74
CA PHE A 134 -1.75 -6.53 -2.31
C PHE A 134 -1.15 -5.41 -1.45
N LEU A 135 0.10 -5.02 -1.71
CA LEU A 135 0.76 -3.91 -1.02
C LEU A 135 -0.04 -2.60 -1.15
N ARG A 136 -0.52 -2.30 -2.36
CA ARG A 136 -1.32 -1.10 -2.63
C ARG A 136 -2.65 -1.12 -1.88
N ILE A 137 -3.31 -2.26 -1.80
CA ILE A 137 -4.57 -2.45 -1.05
C ILE A 137 -4.31 -2.24 0.44
N GLN A 138 -3.26 -2.82 1.01
CA GLN A 138 -2.90 -2.67 2.43
C GLN A 138 -2.57 -1.22 2.77
N LYS A 139 -1.76 -0.55 1.95
CA LYS A 139 -1.47 0.88 2.12
C LYS A 139 -2.75 1.72 2.13
N THR A 140 -3.64 1.52 1.15
CA THR A 140 -4.91 2.25 1.07
C THR A 140 -5.80 1.97 2.28
N LYS A 141 -5.88 0.71 2.72
CA LYS A 141 -6.64 0.29 3.90
C LYS A 141 -6.12 0.96 5.18
N ARG A 142 -4.80 1.03 5.34
CA ARG A 142 -4.16 1.70 6.49
C ARG A 142 -4.41 3.20 6.49
N ILE A 143 -4.28 3.87 5.33
CA ILE A 143 -4.58 5.29 5.18
C ILE A 143 -6.05 5.60 5.50
N ASN A 144 -6.99 4.80 5.00
CA ASN A 144 -8.41 4.98 5.28
C ASN A 144 -8.70 4.81 6.77
N ARG A 145 -8.12 3.78 7.41
CA ARG A 145 -8.25 3.55 8.86
C ARG A 145 -7.65 4.70 9.66
N PHE A 146 -6.49 5.21 9.26
CA PHE A 146 -5.90 6.40 9.85
C PHE A 146 -6.85 7.59 9.76
N THR A 147 -7.37 7.91 8.59
CA THR A 147 -8.26 9.06 8.38
C THR A 147 -9.53 8.95 9.23
N GLU A 148 -10.11 7.75 9.36
CA GLU A 148 -11.30 7.54 10.20
C GLU A 148 -11.01 7.75 11.70
N GLN A 149 -9.85 7.33 12.19
CA GLN A 149 -9.44 7.49 13.58
C GLN A 149 -8.91 8.90 13.88
N PHE A 150 -8.33 9.57 12.90
CA PHE A 150 -7.62 10.82 13.08
C PHE A 150 -8.53 11.96 13.57
N ALA A 151 -9.78 12.02 13.13
CA ALA A 151 -10.74 12.98 13.65
C ALA A 151 -10.96 12.82 15.17
N SER A 152 -11.03 11.58 15.66
CA SER A 152 -11.17 11.30 17.09
C SER A 152 -9.90 11.62 17.88
N ALA A 153 -8.73 11.42 17.28
CA ALA A 153 -7.46 11.83 17.86
C ALA A 153 -7.35 13.34 18.02
N LEU A 154 -7.79 14.11 17.02
CA LEU A 154 -7.81 15.57 17.07
C LEU A 154 -8.75 16.09 18.15
N ASP A 155 -9.92 15.44 18.34
CA ASP A 155 -10.81 15.80 19.47
C ASP A 155 -10.18 15.50 20.82
N MET A 156 -9.47 14.38 20.93
CA MET A 156 -8.77 14.03 22.17
C MET A 156 -7.68 15.06 22.49
N LEU A 157 -6.89 15.46 21.47
CA LEU A 157 -5.92 16.54 21.58
C LEU A 157 -6.59 17.85 22.01
N SER A 158 -7.68 18.25 21.34
CA SER A 158 -8.40 19.48 21.64
C SER A 158 -8.91 19.49 23.08
N ARG A 159 -9.53 18.40 23.54
CA ARG A 159 -10.02 18.30 24.93
C ARG A 159 -8.89 18.36 25.95
N SER A 160 -7.77 17.68 25.69
CA SER A 160 -6.60 17.69 26.57
C SER A 160 -6.00 19.10 26.69
N LEU A 161 -5.89 19.83 25.58
CA LEU A 161 -5.43 21.22 25.58
C LEU A 161 -6.39 22.18 26.29
N LYS A 162 -7.70 22.01 26.11
CA LYS A 162 -8.74 22.77 26.83
C LYS A 162 -8.70 22.53 28.34
N ALA A 163 -8.30 21.34 28.78
CA ALA A 163 -8.09 20.99 30.17
C ALA A 163 -6.77 21.55 30.75
N GLY A 164 -5.96 22.27 29.93
CA GLY A 164 -4.71 22.89 30.35
C GLY A 164 -3.47 22.00 30.28
N HIS A 165 -3.59 20.80 29.72
CA HIS A 165 -2.41 19.94 29.50
C HIS A 165 -1.49 20.51 28.41
N SER A 166 -0.21 20.21 28.54
CA SER A 166 0.76 20.55 27.48
C SER A 166 0.49 19.75 26.21
N LEU A 167 0.90 20.28 25.05
CA LEU A 167 0.77 19.57 23.78
C LEU A 167 1.51 18.22 23.80
N ALA A 168 2.66 18.14 24.43
CA ALA A 168 3.40 16.88 24.57
C ALA A 168 2.60 15.83 25.38
N ALA A 169 1.96 16.24 26.48
CA ALA A 169 1.08 15.35 27.26
C ALA A 169 -0.14 14.91 26.46
N ALA A 170 -0.74 15.83 25.68
CA ALA A 170 -1.86 15.49 24.80
C ALA A 170 -1.47 14.50 23.69
N VAL A 171 -0.28 14.67 23.08
CA VAL A 171 0.28 13.74 22.09
C VAL A 171 0.52 12.35 22.70
N GLN A 172 1.08 12.31 23.92
CA GLN A 172 1.29 11.06 24.67
C GLN A 172 -0.05 10.35 24.96
N LEU A 173 -1.05 11.10 25.39
CA LEU A 173 -2.39 10.57 25.66
C LEU A 173 -2.98 9.89 24.42
N VAL A 174 -2.92 10.55 23.26
CA VAL A 174 -3.37 9.97 21.99
C VAL A 174 -2.59 8.72 21.63
N GLY A 175 -1.26 8.71 21.83
CA GLY A 175 -0.41 7.55 21.58
C GLY A 175 -0.75 6.34 22.46
N ASN A 176 -1.26 6.57 23.66
CA ASN A 176 -1.62 5.51 24.60
C ASN A 176 -3.06 5.00 24.44
N GLU A 177 -4.01 5.89 24.14
CA GLU A 177 -5.44 5.58 24.15
C GLU A 177 -5.99 5.18 22.78
N MET A 178 -5.35 5.61 21.70
CA MET A 178 -5.81 5.27 20.36
C MET A 178 -5.30 3.90 19.90
N SER A 179 -5.92 3.37 18.86
CA SER A 179 -5.45 2.14 18.20
C SER A 179 -4.57 2.44 16.99
N GLU A 180 -3.81 1.43 16.52
CA GLU A 180 -3.04 1.53 15.29
C GLU A 180 -3.94 1.83 14.05
N PRO A 181 -3.50 2.69 13.15
CA PRO A 181 -2.17 3.29 12.97
C PRO A 181 -1.93 4.64 13.69
N VAL A 182 -2.93 5.24 14.31
CA VAL A 182 -2.81 6.57 14.96
C VAL A 182 -1.91 6.49 16.18
N ALA A 183 -2.12 5.49 17.03
CA ALA A 183 -1.33 5.31 18.26
C ALA A 183 0.18 5.30 18.00
N GLY A 184 0.64 4.46 17.08
CA GLY A 184 2.06 4.34 16.77
C GLY A 184 2.68 5.62 16.22
N LEU A 185 1.94 6.39 15.43
CA LEU A 185 2.42 7.67 14.91
C LEU A 185 2.58 8.72 16.01
N PHE A 186 1.58 8.87 16.88
CA PHE A 186 1.63 9.83 17.98
C PHE A 186 2.65 9.42 19.05
N LYS A 187 2.75 8.12 19.33
CA LYS A 187 3.78 7.59 20.24
C LYS A 187 5.19 7.88 19.72
N SER A 188 5.45 7.70 18.41
CA SER A 188 6.74 8.06 17.82
C SER A 188 7.06 9.54 17.99
N VAL A 189 6.10 10.43 17.78
CA VAL A 189 6.30 11.88 17.97
C VAL A 189 6.67 12.19 19.42
N TYR A 190 5.98 11.57 20.38
CA TYR A 190 6.28 11.76 21.80
C TYR A 190 7.68 11.23 22.17
N GLU A 191 8.04 10.03 21.70
CA GLU A 191 9.35 9.43 21.92
C GLU A 191 10.47 10.29 21.30
N GLU A 192 10.30 10.73 20.05
CA GLU A 192 11.27 11.59 19.37
C GLU A 192 11.47 12.93 20.11
N GLN A 193 10.41 13.50 20.67
CA GLN A 193 10.53 14.69 21.53
C GLN A 193 11.22 14.39 22.86
N ALA A 194 10.92 13.25 23.48
CA ALA A 194 11.58 12.82 24.71
C ALA A 194 13.09 12.64 24.52
N TYR A 195 13.52 12.22 23.31
CA TYR A 195 14.92 12.13 22.91
C TYR A 195 15.54 13.47 22.48
N GLY A 196 14.79 14.57 22.56
CA GLY A 196 15.30 15.92 22.33
C GLY A 196 15.12 16.45 20.91
N LEU A 197 14.41 15.75 20.03
CA LEU A 197 14.01 16.32 18.73
C LEU A 197 13.04 17.49 18.94
N SER A 198 13.15 18.49 18.05
CA SER A 198 12.12 19.54 18.03
C SER A 198 10.77 18.97 17.64
N LEU A 199 9.68 19.53 18.19
CA LEU A 199 8.33 19.12 17.78
C LEU A 199 8.11 19.25 16.26
N LYS A 200 8.70 20.26 15.65
CA LYS A 200 8.62 20.51 14.20
C LYS A 200 9.20 19.32 13.41
N ASP A 201 10.37 18.84 13.81
CA ASP A 201 11.05 17.73 13.14
C ASP A 201 10.32 16.41 13.40
N ALA A 202 9.88 16.15 14.63
CA ALA A 202 9.09 14.97 14.96
C ALA A 202 7.77 14.91 14.18
N LEU A 203 7.09 16.04 14.00
CA LEU A 203 5.87 16.12 13.16
C LEU A 203 6.18 15.98 11.66
N ALA A 204 7.35 16.44 11.19
CA ALA A 204 7.78 16.21 9.81
C ALA A 204 8.00 14.71 9.54
N HIS A 205 8.65 14.00 10.45
CA HIS A 205 8.79 12.54 10.37
C HIS A 205 7.44 11.80 10.38
N MET A 206 6.44 12.33 11.09
CA MET A 206 5.10 11.77 11.08
C MET A 206 4.46 11.84 9.68
N ILE A 207 4.68 12.94 8.94
CA ILE A 207 4.23 13.07 7.54
C ILE A 207 4.93 12.06 6.62
N GLU A 208 6.24 11.84 6.81
CA GLU A 208 6.98 10.84 6.01
C GLU A 208 6.42 9.42 6.19
N ARG A 209 5.97 9.07 7.40
CA ARG A 209 5.39 7.77 7.73
C ARG A 209 3.93 7.61 7.28
N MET A 210 3.18 8.72 7.20
CA MET A 210 1.76 8.72 6.82
C MET A 210 1.41 10.00 6.07
N ASP A 211 1.64 9.99 4.76
CA ASP A 211 1.36 11.15 3.91
C ASP A 211 -0.12 11.26 3.57
N THR A 212 -0.86 12.03 4.40
CA THR A 212 -2.25 12.38 4.15
C THR A 212 -2.44 13.90 4.20
N VAL A 213 -3.39 14.39 3.42
CA VAL A 213 -3.71 15.83 3.39
C VAL A 213 -4.10 16.33 4.77
N ASP A 214 -4.87 15.54 5.52
CA ASP A 214 -5.34 15.90 6.86
C ASP A 214 -4.19 16.03 7.86
N LEU A 215 -3.21 15.13 7.78
CA LEU A 215 -2.03 15.17 8.64
C LEU A 215 -1.16 16.38 8.32
N ARG A 216 -0.99 16.72 7.04
CA ARG A 216 -0.26 17.92 6.63
C ARG A 216 -0.92 19.19 7.18
N PHE A 217 -2.27 19.30 7.12
CA PHE A 217 -2.99 20.41 7.73
C PHE A 217 -2.79 20.49 9.24
N PHE A 218 -2.85 19.36 9.93
CA PHE A 218 -2.58 19.29 11.37
C PHE A 218 -1.17 19.79 11.71
N VAL A 219 -0.14 19.25 11.03
CA VAL A 219 1.26 19.62 11.27
C VAL A 219 1.48 21.12 11.00
N THR A 220 0.90 21.64 9.92
CA THR A 220 0.98 23.06 9.57
C THR A 220 0.30 23.91 10.63
N ALA A 221 -0.91 23.53 11.07
CA ALA A 221 -1.63 24.24 12.12
C ALA A 221 -0.83 24.29 13.42
N VAL A 222 -0.33 23.15 13.89
CA VAL A 222 0.49 23.07 15.10
C VAL A 222 1.75 23.94 14.99
N SER A 223 2.43 23.93 13.85
CA SER A 223 3.65 24.73 13.62
C SER A 223 3.34 26.22 13.69
N ILE A 224 2.30 26.70 13.01
CA ILE A 224 1.89 28.10 12.96
C ILE A 224 1.46 28.59 14.36
N TYR A 225 0.58 27.84 15.03
CA TYR A 225 0.06 28.25 16.34
C TYR A 225 1.12 28.22 17.45
N ARG A 226 2.16 27.42 17.30
CA ARG A 226 3.31 27.45 18.20
C ARG A 226 4.18 28.70 18.06
N GLU A 227 4.29 29.23 16.83
CA GLU A 227 5.10 30.44 16.54
C GLU A 227 4.32 31.73 16.85
N ILE A 228 3.05 31.79 16.48
CA ILE A 228 2.25 33.01 16.60
C ILE A 228 1.47 33.05 17.92
N GLY A 229 1.23 31.90 18.53
CA GLY A 229 0.29 31.77 19.66
C GLY A 229 -1.16 31.66 19.20
N GLY A 230 -2.06 31.47 20.14
CA GLY A 230 -3.50 31.39 19.87
C GLY A 230 -4.14 30.11 20.40
N ASN A 231 -5.41 29.92 20.07
CA ASN A 231 -6.22 28.80 20.55
C ASN A 231 -6.08 27.57 19.64
N LEU A 232 -5.00 26.80 19.83
CA LEU A 232 -4.76 25.56 19.04
C LEU A 232 -5.93 24.57 19.20
N SER A 233 -6.52 24.46 20.40
CA SER A 233 -7.61 23.50 20.64
C SER A 233 -8.82 23.76 19.74
N GLU A 234 -9.16 25.00 19.47
CA GLU A 234 -10.28 25.36 18.57
C GLU A 234 -10.00 24.94 17.12
N ILE A 235 -8.77 25.16 16.65
CA ILE A 235 -8.38 24.75 15.28
C ILE A 235 -8.42 23.24 15.11
N LEU A 236 -7.94 22.50 16.12
CA LEU A 236 -8.00 21.02 16.07
C LEU A 236 -9.43 20.52 16.05
N GLU A 237 -10.34 21.14 16.79
CA GLU A 237 -11.77 20.82 16.79
C GLU A 237 -12.42 21.09 15.43
N ARG A 238 -12.14 22.25 14.83
CA ARG A 238 -12.61 22.60 13.48
C ARG A 238 -12.08 21.63 12.44
N LEU A 239 -10.80 21.24 12.53
CA LEU A 239 -10.19 20.25 11.63
C LEU A 239 -10.83 18.87 11.79
N ALA A 240 -11.06 18.43 13.04
CA ALA A 240 -11.77 17.18 13.33
C ALA A 240 -13.18 17.16 12.73
N HIS A 241 -13.92 18.27 12.89
CA HIS A 241 -15.25 18.42 12.30
C HIS A 241 -15.21 18.33 10.77
N THR A 242 -14.29 19.04 10.13
CA THR A 242 -14.12 19.02 8.66
C THR A 242 -13.82 17.62 8.14
N ILE A 243 -12.94 16.87 8.81
CA ILE A 243 -12.61 15.49 8.45
C ILE A 243 -13.84 14.58 8.55
N ARG A 244 -14.64 14.73 9.64
CA ARG A 244 -15.89 13.94 9.82
C ARG A 244 -16.91 14.22 8.72
N GLU A 245 -17.16 15.49 8.43
CA GLU A 245 -18.11 15.85 7.36
C GLU A 245 -17.65 15.29 6.01
N ARG A 246 -16.35 15.35 5.70
CA ARG A 246 -15.81 14.74 4.47
C ARG A 246 -15.98 13.21 4.46
N ILE A 247 -15.75 12.53 5.58
CA ILE A 247 -15.99 11.08 5.68
C ILE A 247 -17.47 10.77 5.47
N LYS A 248 -18.37 11.55 6.07
CA LYS A 248 -19.82 11.40 5.93
C LYS A 248 -20.27 11.55 4.47
N ILE A 249 -19.80 12.61 3.79
CA ILE A 249 -20.08 12.83 2.36
C ILE A 249 -19.58 11.66 1.53
N ARG A 250 -18.35 11.17 1.75
CA ARG A 250 -17.82 10.01 1.05
C ARG A 250 -18.67 8.74 1.25
N ARG A 251 -19.18 8.53 2.47
CA ARG A 251 -20.08 7.41 2.77
C ARG A 251 -21.41 7.56 2.04
N GLN A 252 -22.02 8.74 2.05
CA GLN A 252 -23.28 9.03 1.34
C GLN A 252 -23.12 8.79 -0.17
N VAL A 253 -22.07 9.33 -0.80
CA VAL A 253 -21.80 9.10 -2.22
C VAL A 253 -21.64 7.61 -2.53
N ARG A 254 -20.95 6.87 -1.65
CA ARG A 254 -20.82 5.41 -1.82
C ARG A 254 -22.17 4.70 -1.78
N VAL A 255 -23.07 5.11 -0.88
CA VAL A 255 -24.43 4.54 -0.80
C VAL A 255 -25.25 4.89 -2.04
N TYR A 256 -25.29 6.17 -2.44
CA TYR A 256 -26.06 6.59 -3.63
C TYR A 256 -25.55 5.97 -4.93
N THR A 257 -24.24 5.77 -5.04
CA THR A 257 -23.66 5.13 -6.23
C THR A 257 -23.72 3.61 -6.19
N ALA A 258 -24.08 2.97 -5.07
CA ALA A 258 -24.12 1.52 -4.94
C ALA A 258 -25.17 0.90 -5.88
N GLN A 259 -26.38 1.49 -5.92
CA GLN A 259 -27.45 1.04 -6.81
C GLN A 259 -27.05 1.17 -8.29
N ALA A 260 -26.46 2.33 -8.66
CA ALA A 260 -26.00 2.55 -10.04
C ALA A 260 -24.88 1.59 -10.44
N ARG A 261 -23.98 1.26 -9.50
CA ARG A 261 -22.93 0.24 -9.73
C ARG A 261 -23.54 -1.14 -9.96
N PHE A 262 -24.46 -1.54 -9.11
CA PHE A 262 -25.13 -2.83 -9.24
C PHE A 262 -25.86 -2.94 -10.59
N SER A 263 -26.68 -1.94 -10.95
CA SER A 263 -27.34 -1.89 -12.24
C SER A 263 -26.36 -1.93 -13.41
N GLY A 264 -25.22 -1.22 -13.30
CA GLY A 264 -24.17 -1.25 -14.31
C GLY A 264 -23.51 -2.62 -14.48
N TYR A 265 -23.29 -3.35 -13.38
CA TYR A 265 -22.76 -4.72 -13.44
C TYR A 265 -23.79 -5.69 -14.05
N VAL A 266 -25.07 -5.60 -13.68
CA VAL A 266 -26.12 -6.43 -14.24
C VAL A 266 -26.26 -6.20 -15.75
N LEU A 267 -26.34 -4.93 -16.19
CA LEU A 267 -26.40 -4.57 -17.60
C LEU A 267 -25.16 -5.02 -18.37
N GLY A 268 -23.98 -4.92 -17.74
CA GLY A 268 -22.73 -5.35 -18.34
C GLY A 268 -22.59 -6.88 -18.43
N ALA A 269 -23.14 -7.62 -17.48
CA ALA A 269 -23.10 -9.08 -17.48
C ALA A 269 -24.15 -9.71 -18.41
N LEU A 270 -25.26 -9.03 -18.65
CA LEU A 270 -26.42 -9.58 -19.37
C LEU A 270 -26.07 -10.12 -20.76
N PRO A 271 -25.36 -9.38 -21.66
CA PRO A 271 -24.99 -9.91 -22.98
C PRO A 271 -24.07 -11.14 -22.90
N ILE A 272 -23.16 -11.15 -21.89
CA ILE A 272 -22.23 -12.27 -21.69
C ILE A 272 -23.01 -13.52 -21.23
N CYS A 273 -23.91 -13.36 -20.25
CA CYS A 273 -24.77 -14.45 -19.79
C CYS A 273 -25.68 -14.97 -20.91
N THR A 274 -26.22 -14.07 -21.72
CA THR A 274 -27.06 -14.45 -22.88
C THR A 274 -26.26 -15.24 -23.91
N ALA A 275 -25.05 -14.80 -24.26
CA ALA A 275 -24.17 -15.51 -25.17
C ALA A 275 -23.82 -16.93 -24.67
N ILE A 276 -23.52 -17.06 -23.37
CA ILE A 276 -23.25 -18.35 -22.74
C ILE A 276 -24.50 -19.24 -22.80
N LEU A 277 -25.69 -18.70 -22.51
CA LEU A 277 -26.93 -19.44 -22.54
C LEU A 277 -27.22 -19.99 -23.97
N PHE A 278 -27.08 -19.15 -24.99
CA PHE A 278 -27.26 -19.56 -26.39
C PHE A 278 -26.25 -20.61 -26.83
N TYR A 279 -25.00 -20.51 -26.36
CA TYR A 279 -23.99 -21.53 -26.64
C TYR A 279 -24.40 -22.94 -26.17
N PHE A 280 -25.09 -23.05 -25.02
CA PHE A 280 -25.56 -24.34 -24.49
C PHE A 280 -26.91 -24.75 -25.05
N MET A 281 -27.82 -23.81 -25.37
CA MET A 281 -29.18 -24.15 -25.81
C MET A 281 -29.28 -24.32 -27.32
N ALA A 282 -28.50 -23.63 -28.11
CA ALA A 282 -28.55 -23.63 -29.57
C ALA A 282 -27.12 -23.50 -30.14
N PRO A 283 -26.30 -24.56 -30.03
CA PRO A 283 -24.91 -24.54 -30.50
C PRO A 283 -24.81 -24.25 -32.00
N ASP A 284 -25.67 -24.84 -32.81
CA ASP A 284 -25.70 -24.66 -34.27
C ASP A 284 -25.85 -23.18 -34.66
N TYR A 285 -26.68 -22.44 -33.92
CA TYR A 285 -26.88 -21.01 -34.15
C TYR A 285 -25.65 -20.18 -33.82
N MET A 286 -24.90 -20.60 -32.79
CA MET A 286 -23.64 -19.95 -32.42
C MET A 286 -22.52 -20.23 -33.42
N ASP A 287 -22.43 -21.47 -33.92
CA ASP A 287 -21.43 -21.84 -34.92
C ASP A 287 -21.65 -21.05 -36.22
N GLU A 288 -22.88 -20.92 -36.70
CA GLU A 288 -23.22 -20.09 -37.87
C GLU A 288 -22.83 -18.62 -37.67
N LEU A 289 -23.03 -18.05 -36.44
CA LEU A 289 -22.66 -16.69 -36.12
C LEU A 289 -21.14 -16.45 -36.19
N PHE A 290 -20.32 -17.47 -35.87
CA PHE A 290 -18.86 -17.36 -35.92
C PHE A 290 -18.26 -17.77 -37.29
N GLU A 291 -18.96 -18.58 -38.09
CA GLU A 291 -18.48 -19.01 -39.40
C GLU A 291 -18.74 -17.96 -40.50
N VAL A 292 -19.91 -17.31 -40.47
CA VAL A 292 -20.27 -16.29 -41.45
C VAL A 292 -19.48 -15.00 -41.24
N LYS A 293 -18.93 -14.43 -42.33
CA LYS A 293 -18.16 -13.16 -42.25
C LYS A 293 -18.97 -12.03 -41.60
N LEU A 294 -20.24 -11.90 -41.95
CA LEU A 294 -21.13 -10.88 -41.39
C LEU A 294 -21.35 -11.08 -39.88
N GLY A 295 -21.52 -12.34 -39.43
CA GLY A 295 -21.66 -12.67 -38.00
C GLY A 295 -20.45 -12.25 -37.19
N ARG A 296 -19.24 -12.50 -37.68
CA ARG A 296 -18.00 -12.07 -37.03
C ARG A 296 -17.90 -10.54 -36.88
N PHE A 297 -18.32 -9.77 -37.88
CA PHE A 297 -18.38 -8.31 -37.79
C PHE A 297 -19.41 -7.84 -36.77
N LEU A 298 -20.57 -8.50 -36.69
CA LEU A 298 -21.59 -8.16 -35.68
C LEU A 298 -21.11 -8.45 -34.25
N VAL A 299 -20.49 -9.61 -34.04
CA VAL A 299 -19.91 -9.96 -32.72
C VAL A 299 -18.80 -8.99 -32.33
N ALA A 300 -17.89 -8.65 -33.25
CA ALA A 300 -16.84 -7.66 -32.97
C ALA A 300 -17.42 -6.29 -32.62
N GLY A 301 -18.43 -5.84 -33.37
CA GLY A 301 -19.14 -4.59 -33.08
C GLY A 301 -19.84 -4.60 -31.71
N ALA A 302 -20.50 -5.71 -31.35
CA ALA A 302 -21.14 -5.88 -30.04
C ALA A 302 -20.15 -5.83 -28.90
N VAL A 303 -18.99 -6.50 -29.04
CA VAL A 303 -17.91 -6.45 -28.02
C VAL A 303 -17.35 -5.02 -27.86
N ILE A 304 -17.13 -4.31 -28.96
CA ILE A 304 -16.66 -2.92 -28.91
C ILE A 304 -17.68 -2.03 -28.19
N LEU A 305 -18.97 -2.14 -28.56
CA LEU A 305 -20.04 -1.38 -27.93
C LEU A 305 -20.17 -1.71 -26.44
N GLN A 306 -20.01 -2.98 -26.08
CA GLN A 306 -20.01 -3.43 -24.68
C GLN A 306 -18.87 -2.80 -23.87
N ILE A 307 -17.66 -2.77 -24.42
CA ILE A 307 -16.49 -2.15 -23.77
C ILE A 307 -16.73 -0.64 -23.60
N ILE A 308 -17.20 0.04 -24.64
CA ILE A 308 -17.50 1.48 -24.59
C ILE A 308 -18.56 1.77 -23.54
N GLY A 309 -19.66 1.02 -23.54
CA GLY A 309 -20.75 1.15 -22.56
C GLY A 309 -20.22 0.96 -21.12
N PHE A 310 -19.42 -0.07 -20.88
CA PHE A 310 -18.81 -0.31 -19.58
C PHE A 310 -17.89 0.82 -19.13
N LEU A 311 -17.06 1.37 -20.03
CA LEU A 311 -16.19 2.50 -19.74
C LEU A 311 -16.98 3.78 -19.41
N ILE A 312 -18.08 4.04 -20.12
CA ILE A 312 -18.97 5.18 -19.85
C ILE A 312 -19.62 5.03 -18.48
N ILE A 313 -20.21 3.87 -18.18
CA ILE A 313 -20.82 3.57 -16.88
C ILE A 313 -19.78 3.76 -15.77
N ARG A 314 -18.57 3.21 -15.92
CA ARG A 314 -17.48 3.36 -14.96
C ARG A 314 -17.07 4.83 -14.74
N LYS A 315 -17.08 5.64 -15.79
CA LYS A 315 -16.75 7.08 -15.70
C LYS A 315 -17.83 7.86 -14.96
N ILE A 316 -19.10 7.60 -15.23
CA ILE A 316 -20.24 8.28 -14.59
C ILE A 316 -20.31 7.94 -13.09
N ILE A 317 -20.08 6.67 -12.73
CA ILE A 317 -20.18 6.22 -11.33
C ILE A 317 -18.96 6.66 -10.49
N ASN A 318 -17.82 6.94 -11.12
CA ASN A 318 -16.59 7.31 -10.40
C ASN A 318 -16.53 8.81 -10.11
N ILE A 319 -17.35 9.27 -9.17
CA ILE A 319 -17.34 10.66 -8.68
C ILE A 319 -16.09 10.84 -7.81
N ARG A 320 -15.18 11.72 -8.23
CA ARG A 320 -14.03 12.15 -7.41
C ARG A 320 -14.49 13.21 -6.41
N ILE A 321 -14.33 12.93 -5.12
CA ILE A 321 -14.58 13.86 -4.00
C ILE A 321 -13.27 14.09 -3.28
#